data_5fff24881d83b8cc2167c4abc257e2d9
#
_entry.id   5fff24881d83b8cc2167c4abc257e2d9
#
_cell.length_a   1.000
_cell.length_b   1.000
_cell.length_c   1.000
_cell.angle_alpha   90.00
_cell.angle_beta   90.00
_cell.angle_gamma   90.00
#
_symmetry.space_group_name_H-M   'P 1'
#
loop_
_entity.id
_entity.type
_entity.pdbx_description
1 polymer ?
#
loop_
_entity_poly.entity_id
_entity_poly.type
_entity_poly.pdbx_seq_one_letter_code
_entity_poly.pdbx_strand_id
1 'polypeptide(L)'
;MMNVMIKSMIITVVTLLAAWPAIAQQERKFIREGNELFEKQDFEKAEVEYRKAADKKANSFEAAFNMADALYKQKKYDEALEQFSALAKQETDKERLGEIYHNIGNTLLAMEKTDESIEAYKNSLRNRPASEQTKYNLEFARHKQQQDQQNQDQNKDQNKDQNKDQNKDNQDQNKDQNQDQQDQNKDQQDQNKDRQDQNKDQQNKDQQDQNKDQQNKDRQDQNKDQQNKNDQNKDQQQQ
;
A
#
# COMPACT_ATOMS: atom_id res chain seq x y z
N MET A 1 43.12 13.98 -69.03
CA MET A 1 42.47 14.20 -67.69
C MET A 1 41.40 13.15 -67.37
N MET A 2 40.51 12.83 -68.31
CA MET A 2 39.40 11.81 -68.06
C MET A 2 39.88 10.45 -67.58
N ASN A 3 40.94 9.89 -68.19
CA ASN A 3 41.53 8.60 -67.76
C ASN A 3 42.14 8.59 -66.37
N VAL A 4 42.62 9.71 -65.82
CA VAL A 4 43.13 9.81 -64.47
C VAL A 4 41.99 9.86 -63.46
N MET A 5 40.94 10.60 -63.75
CA MET A 5 39.72 10.68 -62.91
C MET A 5 39.01 9.32 -62.84
N ILE A 6 38.88 8.59 -63.96
CA ILE A 6 38.28 7.26 -63.99
C ILE A 6 39.12 6.25 -63.15
N LYS A 7 40.45 6.29 -63.31
CA LYS A 7 41.35 5.42 -62.49
C LYS A 7 41.24 5.74 -61.00
N SER A 8 41.27 7.03 -60.64
CA SER A 8 41.03 7.45 -59.24
C SER A 8 39.69 6.99 -58.70
N MET A 9 38.61 7.10 -59.47
CA MET A 9 37.30 6.68 -59.08
C MET A 9 37.20 5.14 -58.92
N ILE A 10 37.83 4.36 -59.78
CA ILE A 10 37.89 2.90 -59.67
C ILE A 10 38.69 2.48 -58.42
N ILE A 11 39.81 3.13 -58.12
CA ILE A 11 40.62 2.85 -56.92
C ILE A 11 39.81 3.13 -55.66
N THR A 12 39.08 4.25 -55.60
CA THR A 12 38.24 4.57 -54.46
C THR A 12 37.07 3.58 -54.26
N VAL A 13 36.43 3.12 -55.31
CA VAL A 13 35.39 2.10 -55.28
C VAL A 13 35.94 0.75 -54.81
N VAL A 14 37.06 0.33 -55.31
CA VAL A 14 37.74 -0.96 -54.91
C VAL A 14 38.16 -0.92 -53.44
N THR A 15 38.70 0.20 -52.95
CA THR A 15 39.09 0.33 -51.53
C THR A 15 37.85 0.33 -50.59
N LEU A 16 36.74 0.96 -50.99
CA LEU A 16 35.49 0.89 -50.25
C LEU A 16 34.89 -0.53 -50.19
N LEU A 17 34.95 -1.28 -51.30
CA LEU A 17 34.46 -2.67 -51.34
C LEU A 17 35.32 -3.64 -50.52
N ALA A 18 36.63 -3.36 -50.34
CA ALA A 18 37.52 -4.18 -49.52
C ALA A 18 37.38 -3.96 -48.00
N ALA A 19 36.82 -2.82 -47.57
CA ALA A 19 36.65 -2.49 -46.15
C ALA A 19 35.50 -3.25 -45.48
N TRP A 20 34.45 -3.61 -46.23
CA TRP A 20 33.24 -4.26 -45.69
C TRP A 20 33.50 -5.65 -45.10
N PRO A 21 34.28 -6.57 -45.73
CA PRO A 21 34.56 -7.88 -45.13
C PRO A 21 35.37 -7.79 -43.85
N ALA A 22 36.27 -6.80 -43.73
CA ALA A 22 37.07 -6.59 -42.53
C ALA A 22 36.22 -6.18 -41.31
N ILE A 23 35.20 -5.33 -41.49
CA ILE A 23 34.26 -4.91 -40.45
C ILE A 23 33.40 -6.10 -39.99
N ALA A 24 32.83 -6.86 -40.92
CA ALA A 24 32.06 -8.04 -40.63
C ALA A 24 32.85 -9.13 -39.90
N GLN A 25 34.18 -9.25 -40.20
CA GLN A 25 35.03 -10.19 -39.50
C GLN A 25 35.32 -9.75 -38.04
N GLN A 26 35.48 -8.45 -37.80
CA GLN A 26 35.66 -7.93 -36.46
C GLN A 26 34.38 -8.10 -35.59
N GLU A 27 33.18 -7.79 -36.13
CA GLU A 27 31.93 -8.03 -35.47
C GLU A 27 31.79 -9.48 -34.99
N ARG A 28 31.97 -10.45 -35.92
CA ARG A 28 31.91 -11.88 -35.62
C ARG A 28 32.92 -12.33 -34.58
N LYS A 29 34.12 -11.71 -34.56
CA LYS A 29 35.13 -12.00 -33.54
C LYS A 29 34.61 -11.63 -32.16
N PHE A 30 34.13 -10.39 -31.98
CA PHE A 30 33.58 -9.93 -30.69
C PHE A 30 32.35 -10.72 -30.24
N ILE A 31 31.44 -11.10 -31.16
CA ILE A 31 30.32 -11.98 -30.83
C ILE A 31 30.82 -13.33 -30.29
N ARG A 32 31.82 -13.95 -30.91
CA ARG A 32 32.36 -15.24 -30.43
C ARG A 32 33.04 -15.10 -29.07
N GLU A 33 33.83 -14.03 -28.85
CA GLU A 33 34.42 -13.77 -27.55
C GLU A 33 33.39 -13.51 -26.48
N GLY A 34 32.30 -12.80 -26.80
CA GLY A 34 31.13 -12.62 -25.94
C GLY A 34 30.43 -13.93 -25.60
N ASN A 35 30.21 -14.79 -26.61
CA ASN A 35 29.56 -16.10 -26.38
C ASN A 35 30.41 -17.00 -25.48
N GLU A 36 31.73 -17.04 -25.67
CA GLU A 36 32.64 -17.79 -24.79
C GLU A 36 32.60 -17.30 -23.33
N LEU A 37 32.48 -16.01 -23.11
CA LEU A 37 32.36 -15.40 -21.78
C LEU A 37 30.97 -15.69 -21.19
N PHE A 38 29.92 -15.63 -22.01
CA PHE A 38 28.56 -15.95 -21.60
C PHE A 38 28.41 -17.41 -21.13
N GLU A 39 29.03 -18.36 -21.87
CA GLU A 39 29.09 -19.77 -21.48
C GLU A 39 29.82 -19.97 -20.13
N LYS A 40 30.86 -19.16 -19.88
CA LYS A 40 31.58 -19.13 -18.59
C LYS A 40 30.82 -18.37 -17.49
N GLN A 41 29.61 -17.90 -17.76
CA GLN A 41 28.78 -17.09 -16.87
C GLN A 41 29.41 -15.72 -16.47
N ASP A 42 30.43 -15.25 -17.23
CA ASP A 42 31.00 -13.93 -17.09
C ASP A 42 30.18 -12.90 -17.89
N PHE A 43 28.94 -12.70 -17.47
CA PHE A 43 27.94 -11.94 -18.22
C PHE A 43 28.34 -10.46 -18.39
N GLU A 44 29.06 -9.90 -17.43
CA GLU A 44 29.51 -8.51 -17.49
C GLU A 44 30.55 -8.32 -18.63
N LYS A 45 31.51 -9.24 -18.74
CA LYS A 45 32.48 -9.18 -19.84
C LYS A 45 31.85 -9.56 -21.18
N ALA A 46 30.90 -10.52 -21.16
CA ALA A 46 30.16 -10.85 -22.38
C ALA A 46 29.42 -9.62 -22.93
N GLU A 47 28.72 -8.86 -22.07
CA GLU A 47 28.06 -7.60 -22.45
C GLU A 47 29.04 -6.63 -23.14
N VAL A 48 30.26 -6.45 -22.57
CA VAL A 48 31.27 -5.57 -23.14
C VAL A 48 31.68 -6.01 -24.56
N GLU A 49 31.88 -7.33 -24.78
CA GLU A 49 32.24 -7.83 -26.12
C GLU A 49 31.09 -7.69 -27.11
N TYR A 50 29.83 -7.96 -26.70
CA TYR A 50 28.66 -7.73 -27.55
C TYR A 50 28.47 -6.24 -27.89
N ARG A 51 28.77 -5.34 -26.97
CA ARG A 51 28.78 -3.88 -27.23
C ARG A 51 29.81 -3.49 -28.25
N LYS A 52 31.05 -4.03 -28.16
CA LYS A 52 32.07 -3.83 -29.18
C LYS A 52 31.63 -4.36 -30.56
N ALA A 53 30.90 -5.47 -30.59
CA ALA A 53 30.35 -5.99 -31.84
C ALA A 53 29.32 -5.03 -32.45
N ALA A 54 28.40 -4.50 -31.62
CA ALA A 54 27.38 -3.52 -32.03
C ALA A 54 28.03 -2.22 -32.54
N ASP A 55 29.12 -1.76 -31.93
CA ASP A 55 29.90 -0.59 -32.39
C ASP A 55 30.52 -0.82 -33.78
N LYS A 56 30.89 -2.07 -34.13
CA LYS A 56 31.40 -2.41 -35.45
C LYS A 56 30.32 -2.46 -36.52
N LYS A 57 29.11 -2.86 -36.13
CA LYS A 57 27.97 -2.98 -37.04
C LYS A 57 26.71 -2.54 -36.30
N ALA A 58 26.31 -1.31 -36.53
CA ALA A 58 25.20 -0.63 -35.81
C ALA A 58 23.86 -1.40 -35.82
N ASN A 59 23.59 -2.23 -36.82
CA ASN A 59 22.36 -3.01 -36.94
C ASN A 59 22.59 -4.53 -36.81
N SER A 60 23.58 -4.93 -36.02
CA SER A 60 23.79 -6.35 -35.73
C SER A 60 22.70 -6.85 -34.76
N PHE A 61 21.76 -7.60 -35.28
CA PHE A 61 20.73 -8.26 -34.48
C PHE A 61 21.38 -9.16 -33.41
N GLU A 62 22.31 -10.00 -33.81
CA GLU A 62 22.95 -10.97 -32.93
C GLU A 62 23.72 -10.29 -31.77
N ALA A 63 24.44 -9.22 -32.05
CA ALA A 63 25.13 -8.47 -31.01
C ALA A 63 24.17 -7.81 -30.02
N ALA A 64 23.13 -7.16 -30.52
CA ALA A 64 22.16 -6.48 -29.68
C ALA A 64 21.28 -7.45 -28.87
N PHE A 65 20.89 -8.58 -29.47
CA PHE A 65 20.11 -9.62 -28.81
C PHE A 65 20.91 -10.30 -27.69
N ASN A 66 22.17 -10.70 -27.99
CA ASN A 66 23.04 -11.33 -27.00
C ASN A 66 23.44 -10.38 -25.87
N MET A 67 23.62 -9.08 -26.18
CA MET A 67 23.83 -8.05 -25.17
C MET A 67 22.62 -7.95 -24.22
N ALA A 68 21.39 -7.94 -24.74
CA ALA A 68 20.17 -7.90 -23.94
C ALA A 68 20.04 -9.17 -23.06
N ASP A 69 20.40 -10.33 -23.60
CA ASP A 69 20.41 -11.57 -22.81
C ASP A 69 21.47 -11.55 -21.71
N ALA A 70 22.67 -11.01 -21.97
CA ALA A 70 23.69 -10.82 -20.96
C ALA A 70 23.25 -9.86 -19.84
N LEU A 71 22.55 -8.79 -20.16
CA LEU A 71 21.93 -7.87 -19.18
C LEU A 71 20.88 -8.61 -18.33
N TYR A 72 20.03 -9.42 -18.95
CA TYR A 72 19.06 -10.25 -18.24
C TYR A 72 19.74 -11.20 -17.24
N LYS A 73 20.80 -11.90 -17.65
CA LYS A 73 21.57 -12.79 -16.78
C LYS A 73 22.25 -12.06 -15.61
N GLN A 74 22.61 -10.80 -15.78
CA GLN A 74 23.12 -9.92 -14.74
C GLN A 74 22.00 -9.38 -13.81
N LYS A 75 20.73 -9.74 -14.05
CA LYS A 75 19.55 -9.19 -13.37
C LYS A 75 19.33 -7.69 -13.59
N LYS A 76 19.94 -7.11 -14.59
CA LYS A 76 19.70 -5.73 -15.06
C LYS A 76 18.44 -5.73 -15.94
N TYR A 77 17.30 -6.05 -15.33
CA TYR A 77 16.06 -6.34 -16.07
C TYR A 77 15.50 -5.13 -16.81
N ASP A 78 15.59 -3.93 -16.25
CA ASP A 78 15.11 -2.73 -16.92
C ASP A 78 15.90 -2.45 -18.20
N GLU A 79 17.24 -2.55 -18.15
CA GLU A 79 18.11 -2.38 -19.29
C GLU A 79 17.88 -3.48 -20.35
N ALA A 80 17.73 -4.73 -19.92
CA ALA A 80 17.42 -5.84 -20.82
C ALA A 80 16.08 -5.62 -21.55
N LEU A 81 15.05 -5.21 -20.82
CA LEU A 81 13.72 -4.93 -21.36
C LEU A 81 13.77 -3.78 -22.39
N GLU A 82 14.52 -2.73 -22.11
CA GLU A 82 14.72 -1.63 -23.04
C GLU A 82 15.38 -2.11 -24.36
N GLN A 83 16.47 -2.89 -24.26
CA GLN A 83 17.18 -3.42 -25.43
C GLN A 83 16.30 -4.37 -26.25
N PHE A 84 15.65 -5.35 -25.63
CA PHE A 84 14.73 -6.23 -26.34
C PHE A 84 13.56 -5.46 -26.97
N SER A 85 13.01 -4.46 -26.28
CA SER A 85 11.93 -3.63 -26.83
C SER A 85 12.38 -2.78 -28.03
N ALA A 86 13.60 -2.27 -27.99
CA ALA A 86 14.19 -1.56 -29.13
C ALA A 86 14.37 -2.48 -30.34
N LEU A 87 14.83 -3.72 -30.11
CA LEU A 87 14.94 -4.75 -31.17
C LEU A 87 13.57 -5.09 -31.75
N ALA A 88 12.55 -5.32 -30.92
CA ALA A 88 11.20 -5.66 -31.37
C ALA A 88 10.57 -4.61 -32.30
N LYS A 89 10.93 -3.34 -32.12
CA LYS A 89 10.44 -2.23 -32.98
C LYS A 89 11.03 -2.23 -34.40
N GLN A 90 12.21 -2.82 -34.55
CA GLN A 90 12.98 -2.76 -35.80
C GLN A 90 12.94 -4.11 -36.56
N GLU A 91 12.68 -5.20 -35.86
CA GLU A 91 12.71 -6.54 -36.44
C GLU A 91 11.44 -6.85 -37.24
N THR A 92 11.63 -7.45 -38.41
CA THR A 92 10.55 -7.85 -39.31
C THR A 92 10.49 -9.35 -39.52
N ASP A 93 11.57 -10.08 -39.23
CA ASP A 93 11.59 -11.53 -39.26
C ASP A 93 10.77 -12.11 -38.11
N LYS A 94 9.78 -12.95 -38.43
CA LYS A 94 8.84 -13.50 -37.44
C LYS A 94 9.54 -14.39 -36.42
N GLU A 95 10.50 -15.21 -36.83
CA GLU A 95 11.21 -16.09 -35.92
C GLU A 95 11.98 -15.29 -34.88
N ARG A 96 12.74 -14.30 -35.30
CA ARG A 96 13.48 -13.39 -34.42
C ARG A 96 12.56 -12.56 -33.56
N LEU A 97 11.47 -12.05 -34.12
CA LEU A 97 10.49 -11.27 -33.35
C LEU A 97 9.83 -12.13 -32.28
N GLY A 98 9.56 -13.41 -32.58
CA GLY A 98 9.07 -14.38 -31.60
C GLY A 98 10.08 -14.65 -30.47
N GLU A 99 11.38 -14.72 -30.77
CA GLU A 99 12.46 -14.86 -29.78
C GLU A 99 12.56 -13.63 -28.89
N ILE A 100 12.53 -12.45 -29.49
CA ILE A 100 12.56 -11.18 -28.73
C ILE A 100 11.39 -11.12 -27.74
N TYR A 101 10.15 -11.38 -28.20
CA TYR A 101 8.98 -11.36 -27.32
C TYR A 101 9.01 -12.45 -26.24
N HIS A 102 9.62 -13.60 -26.51
CA HIS A 102 9.87 -14.62 -25.50
C HIS A 102 10.76 -14.06 -24.37
N ASN A 103 11.86 -13.42 -24.72
CA ASN A 103 12.80 -12.84 -23.75
C ASN A 103 12.23 -11.59 -23.05
N ILE A 104 11.43 -10.78 -23.73
CA ILE A 104 10.63 -9.74 -23.07
C ILE A 104 9.71 -10.37 -22.00
N GLY A 105 9.02 -11.45 -22.32
CA GLY A 105 8.19 -12.18 -21.37
C GLY A 105 8.97 -12.69 -20.16
N ASN A 106 10.13 -13.31 -20.39
CA ASN A 106 11.01 -13.77 -19.32
C ASN A 106 11.47 -12.61 -18.42
N THR A 107 11.85 -11.49 -19.04
CA THR A 107 12.32 -10.29 -18.32
C THR A 107 11.20 -9.69 -17.46
N LEU A 108 10.01 -9.52 -18.03
CA LEU A 108 8.85 -9.01 -17.30
C LEU A 108 8.44 -9.93 -16.15
N LEU A 109 8.50 -11.25 -16.36
CA LEU A 109 8.19 -12.22 -15.31
C LEU A 109 9.21 -12.15 -14.16
N ALA A 110 10.50 -11.95 -14.47
CA ALA A 110 11.54 -11.75 -13.47
C ALA A 110 11.40 -10.42 -12.71
N MET A 111 10.75 -9.42 -13.31
CA MET A 111 10.35 -8.15 -12.68
C MET A 111 9.02 -8.23 -11.92
N GLU A 112 8.43 -9.41 -11.80
CA GLU A 112 7.11 -9.65 -11.20
C GLU A 112 5.93 -8.95 -11.94
N LYS A 113 6.16 -8.48 -13.15
CA LYS A 113 5.15 -7.90 -14.05
C LYS A 113 4.42 -9.03 -14.80
N THR A 114 3.65 -9.82 -14.05
CA THR A 114 3.08 -11.08 -14.55
C THR A 114 2.11 -10.86 -15.71
N ASP A 115 1.26 -9.85 -15.66
CA ASP A 115 0.26 -9.56 -16.70
C ASP A 115 0.92 -9.18 -18.03
N GLU A 116 1.92 -8.30 -17.97
CA GLU A 116 2.68 -7.87 -19.14
C GLU A 116 3.50 -9.05 -19.72
N SER A 117 4.03 -9.93 -18.87
CA SER A 117 4.77 -11.12 -19.32
C SER A 117 3.87 -12.07 -20.12
N ILE A 118 2.63 -12.27 -19.67
CA ILE A 118 1.61 -13.06 -20.38
C ILE A 118 1.37 -12.49 -21.78
N GLU A 119 1.19 -11.18 -21.91
CA GLU A 119 1.01 -10.56 -23.23
C GLU A 119 2.25 -10.67 -24.11
N ALA A 120 3.44 -10.55 -23.55
CA ALA A 120 4.68 -10.76 -24.29
C ALA A 120 4.80 -12.22 -24.81
N TYR A 121 4.50 -13.23 -24.00
CA TYR A 121 4.49 -14.62 -24.45
C TYR A 121 3.42 -14.88 -25.51
N LYS A 122 2.25 -14.29 -25.43
CA LYS A 122 1.23 -14.37 -26.49
C LYS A 122 1.76 -13.76 -27.80
N ASN A 123 2.45 -12.62 -27.73
CA ASN A 123 3.08 -12.01 -28.90
C ASN A 123 4.18 -12.90 -29.49
N SER A 124 4.99 -13.54 -28.64
CA SER A 124 5.96 -14.56 -29.07
C SER A 124 5.28 -15.69 -29.86
N LEU A 125 4.19 -16.27 -29.33
CA LEU A 125 3.46 -17.37 -29.98
C LEU A 125 2.71 -16.95 -31.24
N ARG A 126 2.31 -15.68 -31.40
CA ARG A 126 1.77 -15.18 -32.68
C ARG A 126 2.81 -15.23 -33.80
N ASN A 127 4.06 -15.08 -33.46
CA ASN A 127 5.18 -15.11 -34.39
C ASN A 127 5.82 -16.51 -34.50
N ARG A 128 5.85 -17.27 -33.40
CA ARG A 128 6.41 -18.65 -33.29
C ARG A 128 5.42 -19.60 -32.64
N PRO A 129 4.36 -20.02 -33.34
CA PRO A 129 3.30 -20.83 -32.76
C PRO A 129 3.76 -22.23 -32.25
N ALA A 130 4.86 -22.72 -32.79
CA ALA A 130 5.43 -24.03 -32.43
C ALA A 130 6.38 -24.00 -31.21
N SER A 131 6.66 -22.84 -30.64
CA SER A 131 7.59 -22.70 -29.50
C SER A 131 7.03 -23.34 -28.22
N GLU A 132 7.43 -24.58 -27.94
CA GLU A 132 7.01 -25.30 -26.72
C GLU A 132 7.52 -24.59 -25.45
N GLN A 133 8.72 -24.00 -25.49
CA GLN A 133 9.27 -23.24 -24.36
C GLN A 133 8.41 -22.03 -24.04
N THR A 134 7.94 -21.28 -25.05
CA THR A 134 7.06 -20.13 -24.82
C THR A 134 5.69 -20.56 -24.30
N LYS A 135 5.13 -21.68 -24.81
CA LYS A 135 3.88 -22.23 -24.28
C LYS A 135 4.00 -22.57 -22.80
N TYR A 136 5.06 -23.26 -22.43
CA TYR A 136 5.33 -23.60 -21.04
C TYR A 136 5.44 -22.35 -20.14
N ASN A 137 6.22 -21.35 -20.57
CA ASN A 137 6.40 -20.11 -19.79
C ASN A 137 5.10 -19.30 -19.70
N LEU A 138 4.26 -19.31 -20.74
CA LEU A 138 2.93 -18.71 -20.71
C LEU A 138 2.02 -19.36 -19.66
N GLU A 139 1.98 -20.68 -19.64
CA GLU A 139 1.17 -21.39 -18.64
C GLU A 139 1.71 -21.17 -17.21
N PHE A 140 3.02 -21.16 -17.04
CA PHE A 140 3.63 -20.83 -15.76
C PHE A 140 3.24 -19.41 -15.28
N ALA A 141 3.31 -18.42 -16.18
CA ALA A 141 2.92 -17.05 -15.87
C ALA A 141 1.43 -16.92 -15.51
N ARG A 142 0.55 -17.64 -16.22
CA ARG A 142 -0.89 -17.71 -15.90
C ARG A 142 -1.15 -18.34 -14.53
N HIS A 143 -0.44 -19.40 -14.21
CA HIS A 143 -0.55 -20.04 -12.91
C HIS A 143 -0.11 -19.08 -11.77
N LYS A 144 1.00 -18.37 -11.98
CA LYS A 144 1.46 -17.34 -11.05
C LYS A 144 0.42 -16.25 -10.88
N GLN A 145 -0.16 -15.74 -11.96
CA GLN A 145 -1.23 -14.73 -11.91
C GLN A 145 -2.41 -15.19 -11.04
N GLN A 146 -2.85 -16.45 -11.23
CA GLN A 146 -3.95 -17.01 -10.43
C GLN A 146 -3.60 -17.11 -8.94
N GLN A 147 -2.38 -17.53 -8.62
CA GLN A 147 -1.91 -17.59 -7.24
C GLN A 147 -1.85 -16.19 -6.60
N ASP A 148 -1.33 -15.21 -7.33
CA ASP A 148 -1.24 -13.83 -6.85
C ASP A 148 -2.64 -13.24 -6.59
N GLN A 149 -3.63 -13.54 -7.44
CA GLN A 149 -5.04 -13.16 -7.24
C GLN A 149 -5.65 -13.85 -6.00
N GLN A 150 -5.45 -15.15 -5.82
CA GLN A 150 -5.94 -15.89 -4.66
C GLN A 150 -5.35 -15.36 -3.34
N ASN A 151 -4.06 -15.07 -3.34
CA ASN A 151 -3.39 -14.49 -2.17
C ASN A 151 -3.92 -13.08 -1.83
N GLN A 152 -4.22 -12.27 -2.85
CA GLN A 152 -4.82 -10.95 -2.66
C GLN A 152 -6.23 -11.04 -2.08
N ASP A 153 -7.04 -11.98 -2.54
CA ASP A 153 -8.41 -12.17 -2.05
C ASP A 153 -8.42 -12.69 -0.60
N GLN A 154 -7.56 -13.66 -0.26
CA GLN A 154 -7.38 -14.13 1.10
C GLN A 154 -6.94 -13.01 2.07
N ASN A 155 -6.01 -12.16 1.65
CA ASN A 155 -5.57 -11.01 2.45
C ASN A 155 -6.68 -9.96 2.62
N LYS A 156 -7.54 -9.76 1.63
CA LYS A 156 -8.71 -8.87 1.72
C LYS A 156 -9.75 -9.39 2.71
N ASP A 157 -9.99 -10.69 2.72
CA ASP A 157 -10.96 -11.30 3.63
C ASP A 157 -10.44 -11.29 5.07
N GLN A 158 -9.18 -11.59 5.32
CA GLN A 158 -8.55 -11.47 6.65
C GLN A 158 -8.59 -10.03 7.18
N ASN A 159 -8.35 -9.03 6.33
CA ASN A 159 -8.44 -7.62 6.73
C ASN A 159 -9.89 -7.18 7.01
N LYS A 160 -10.88 -7.76 6.32
CA LYS A 160 -12.31 -7.50 6.61
C LYS A 160 -12.75 -8.07 7.95
N ASP A 161 -12.29 -9.25 8.28
CA ASP A 161 -12.62 -9.90 9.54
C ASP A 161 -11.97 -9.18 10.73
N GLN A 162 -10.68 -8.81 10.63
CA GLN A 162 -10.01 -8.00 11.65
C GLN A 162 -10.67 -6.62 11.86
N ASN A 163 -11.13 -5.96 10.79
CA ASN A 163 -11.85 -4.69 10.91
C ASN A 163 -13.26 -4.85 11.50
N LYS A 164 -13.91 -6.00 11.29
CA LYS A 164 -15.21 -6.29 11.92
C LYS A 164 -15.07 -6.53 13.42
N ASP A 165 -14.06 -7.26 13.82
CA ASP A 165 -13.80 -7.55 15.24
C ASP A 165 -13.40 -6.27 16.00
N GLN A 166 -12.51 -5.45 15.45
CA GLN A 166 -12.17 -4.14 16.04
C GLN A 166 -13.35 -3.17 16.14
N ASN A 167 -14.26 -3.19 15.14
CA ASN A 167 -15.46 -2.36 15.20
C ASN A 167 -16.48 -2.87 16.23
N LYS A 168 -16.54 -4.18 16.47
CA LYS A 168 -17.40 -4.79 17.47
C LYS A 168 -16.91 -4.48 18.88
N ASP A 169 -15.61 -4.64 19.11
CA ASP A 169 -14.98 -4.31 20.41
C ASP A 169 -15.11 -2.82 20.75
N ASN A 170 -14.97 -1.92 19.77
CA ASN A 170 -15.21 -0.49 19.97
C ASN A 170 -16.69 -0.13 20.22
N GLN A 171 -17.63 -0.88 19.64
CA GLN A 171 -19.06 -0.68 19.89
C GLN A 171 -19.47 -1.18 21.28
N ASP A 172 -18.91 -2.28 21.71
CA ASP A 172 -19.18 -2.83 23.05
C ASP A 172 -18.55 -1.95 24.16
N GLN A 173 -17.33 -1.47 24.00
CA GLN A 173 -16.69 -0.51 24.91
C GLN A 173 -17.46 0.82 25.01
N ASN A 174 -18.03 1.32 23.90
CA ASN A 174 -18.86 2.52 23.93
C ASN A 174 -20.24 2.29 24.59
N LYS A 175 -20.79 1.09 24.54
CA LYS A 175 -22.02 0.73 25.25
C LYS A 175 -21.79 0.68 26.75
N ASP A 176 -20.72 0.04 27.18
CA ASP A 176 -20.39 -0.08 28.61
C ASP A 176 -20.09 1.29 29.22
N GLN A 177 -19.33 2.16 28.54
CA GLN A 177 -19.10 3.54 29.01
C GLN A 177 -20.36 4.39 29.08
N ASN A 178 -21.32 4.21 28.16
CA ASN A 178 -22.58 4.93 28.22
C ASN A 178 -23.50 4.41 29.34
N GLN A 179 -23.43 3.13 29.65
CA GLN A 179 -24.20 2.53 30.74
C GLN A 179 -23.65 2.98 32.10
N ASP A 180 -22.36 2.98 32.30
CA ASP A 180 -21.69 3.51 33.50
C ASP A 180 -22.01 4.99 33.75
N GLN A 181 -22.04 5.83 32.69
CA GLN A 181 -22.44 7.23 32.81
C GLN A 181 -23.92 7.42 33.17
N GLN A 182 -24.81 6.55 32.69
CA GLN A 182 -26.21 6.58 33.06
C GLN A 182 -26.43 6.17 34.50
N ASP A 183 -25.73 5.16 34.99
CA ASP A 183 -25.82 4.70 36.37
C ASP A 183 -25.25 5.75 37.35
N GLN A 184 -24.10 6.38 37.04
CA GLN A 184 -23.56 7.49 37.83
C GLN A 184 -24.48 8.72 37.89
N ASN A 185 -25.19 9.04 36.80
CA ASN A 185 -26.19 10.12 36.81
C ASN A 185 -27.42 9.80 37.64
N LYS A 186 -27.80 8.55 37.68
CA LYS A 186 -28.94 8.08 38.50
C LYS A 186 -28.61 8.13 39.99
N ASP A 187 -27.43 7.68 40.36
CA ASP A 187 -26.94 7.76 41.75
C ASP A 187 -26.82 9.22 42.25
N GLN A 188 -26.39 10.16 41.38
CA GLN A 188 -26.37 11.58 41.72
C GLN A 188 -27.75 12.19 41.85
N GLN A 189 -28.75 11.72 41.08
CA GLN A 189 -30.13 12.16 41.23
C GLN A 189 -30.74 11.64 42.53
N ASP A 190 -30.49 10.40 42.87
CA ASP A 190 -31.02 9.82 44.13
C ASP A 190 -30.38 10.48 45.37
N GLN A 191 -29.06 10.76 45.35
CA GLN A 191 -28.40 11.53 46.42
C GLN A 191 -28.94 12.98 46.56
N ASN A 192 -29.27 13.64 45.47
CA ASN A 192 -29.88 14.95 45.52
C ASN A 192 -31.30 14.94 46.06
N LYS A 193 -32.05 13.87 45.79
CA LYS A 193 -33.40 13.69 46.34
C LYS A 193 -33.37 13.44 47.84
N ASP A 194 -32.46 12.59 48.30
CA ASP A 194 -32.27 12.35 49.76
C ASP A 194 -31.85 13.61 50.51
N ARG A 195 -31.02 14.45 49.92
CA ARG A 195 -30.65 15.75 50.50
C ARG A 195 -31.82 16.74 50.54
N GLN A 196 -32.69 16.73 49.55
CA GLN A 196 -33.89 17.57 49.56
C GLN A 196 -34.90 17.11 50.64
N ASP A 197 -35.06 15.82 50.80
CA ASP A 197 -35.98 15.25 51.81
C ASP A 197 -35.43 15.51 53.23
N GLN A 198 -34.13 15.35 53.47
CA GLN A 198 -33.47 15.72 54.73
C GLN A 198 -33.64 17.23 55.07
N ASN A 199 -33.52 18.12 54.06
CA ASN A 199 -33.74 19.55 54.28
C ASN A 199 -35.20 19.89 54.59
N LYS A 200 -36.16 19.18 54.01
CA LYS A 200 -37.58 19.36 54.34
C LYS A 200 -37.90 18.91 55.76
N ASP A 201 -37.36 17.77 56.17
CA ASP A 201 -37.56 17.27 57.53
C ASP A 201 -36.93 18.18 58.57
N GLN A 202 -35.73 18.80 58.29
CA GLN A 202 -35.11 19.79 59.15
C GLN A 202 -35.96 21.05 59.23
N GLN A 203 -36.47 21.59 58.11
CA GLN A 203 -37.37 22.76 58.11
C GLN A 203 -38.68 22.52 58.88
N ASN A 204 -39.26 21.33 58.77
CA ASN A 204 -40.46 20.95 59.51
C ASN A 204 -40.19 20.86 61.01
N LYS A 205 -39.00 20.41 61.42
CA LYS A 205 -38.58 20.33 62.82
C LYS A 205 -38.41 21.71 63.41
N ASP A 206 -37.71 22.60 62.69
CA ASP A 206 -37.47 23.97 63.12
C ASP A 206 -38.78 24.78 63.25
N GLN A 207 -39.77 24.54 62.36
CA GLN A 207 -41.09 25.14 62.47
C GLN A 207 -41.89 24.59 63.67
N GLN A 208 -41.75 23.31 64.00
CA GLN A 208 -42.39 22.74 65.20
C GLN A 208 -41.79 23.29 66.49
N ASP A 209 -40.49 23.46 66.55
CA ASP A 209 -39.84 24.01 67.73
C ASP A 209 -40.13 25.48 67.88
N GLN A 210 -40.20 26.28 66.81
CA GLN A 210 -40.66 27.69 66.88
C GLN A 210 -42.11 27.82 67.36
N ASN A 211 -43.00 26.94 66.93
CA ASN A 211 -44.39 26.92 67.40
C ASN A 211 -44.52 26.52 68.88
N LYS A 212 -43.63 25.65 69.37
CA LYS A 212 -43.57 25.30 70.79
C LYS A 212 -43.08 26.44 71.66
N ASP A 213 -42.09 27.16 71.20
CA ASP A 213 -41.55 28.31 71.92
C ASP A 213 -42.55 29.44 71.94
N GLN A 214 -43.29 29.65 70.87
CA GLN A 214 -44.36 30.67 70.85
C GLN A 214 -45.50 30.28 71.83
N GLN A 215 -45.91 29.05 71.84
CA GLN A 215 -46.96 28.57 72.83
C GLN A 215 -46.48 28.66 74.29
N ASN A 216 -45.20 28.44 74.54
CA ASN A 216 -44.63 28.59 75.88
C ASN A 216 -44.55 30.09 76.30
N LYS A 217 -44.24 31.00 75.40
CA LYS A 217 -44.30 32.46 75.66
C LYS A 217 -45.72 32.89 75.95
N ASP A 218 -46.68 32.50 75.13
CA ASP A 218 -48.13 32.87 75.35
C ASP A 218 -48.65 32.36 76.67
N ARG A 219 -48.22 31.15 77.12
CA ARG A 219 -48.58 30.63 78.50
C ARG A 219 -47.90 31.39 79.60
N GLN A 220 -46.65 31.86 79.43
CA GLN A 220 -46.01 32.70 80.47
C GLN A 220 -46.64 34.05 80.55
N ASP A 221 -47.06 34.66 79.47
CA ASP A 221 -47.77 35.97 79.51
C ASP A 221 -49.17 35.86 80.08
N GLN A 222 -49.89 34.80 79.78
CA GLN A 222 -51.21 34.50 80.42
C GLN A 222 -51.06 34.29 81.97
N ASN A 223 -50.01 33.66 82.44
CA ASN A 223 -49.77 33.43 83.87
C ASN A 223 -49.39 34.73 84.55
N LYS A 224 -48.59 35.68 83.91
CA LYS A 224 -48.30 36.96 84.42
C LYS A 224 -49.53 37.90 84.56
N ASP A 225 -50.43 37.81 83.54
CA ASP A 225 -51.67 38.59 83.58
C ASP A 225 -52.61 38.06 84.63
N GLN A 226 -52.66 36.73 84.91
CA GLN A 226 -53.41 36.20 86.07
C GLN A 226 -52.82 36.57 87.41
N GLN A 227 -51.49 36.62 87.55
CA GLN A 227 -50.85 37.06 88.76
C GLN A 227 -51.12 38.55 89.02
N ASN A 228 -51.01 39.38 87.98
CA ASN A 228 -51.33 40.86 88.14
C ASN A 228 -52.82 41.12 88.50
N LYS A 229 -53.71 40.36 87.99
CA LYS A 229 -55.16 40.45 88.35
C LYS A 229 -55.43 39.97 89.80
N ASN A 230 -54.67 39.00 90.29
CA ASN A 230 -54.77 38.50 91.63
C ASN A 230 -54.22 39.49 92.68
N ASP A 231 -53.11 40.17 92.32
CA ASP A 231 -52.52 41.19 93.19
C ASP A 231 -53.36 42.51 93.24
N GLN A 232 -53.98 42.89 92.10
CA GLN A 232 -54.96 44.02 92.11
C GLN A 232 -56.21 43.75 92.92
N ASN A 233 -56.63 42.44 93.00
CA ASN A 233 -57.79 42.08 93.81
C ASN A 233 -57.48 41.96 95.29
N LYS A 234 -56.25 41.79 95.71
CA LYS A 234 -55.79 41.84 97.11
C LYS A 234 -55.70 43.25 97.67
N ASP A 235 -55.28 44.21 96.86
CA ASP A 235 -55.21 45.60 97.23
C ASP A 235 -56.59 46.31 97.40
N GLN A 236 -57.60 45.80 96.72
CA GLN A 236 -59.01 46.30 96.90
C GLN A 236 -59.73 45.73 98.11
N GLN A 237 -59.19 44.71 98.85
CA GLN A 237 -59.77 44.19 100.08
C GLN A 237 -59.15 44.72 101.38
N GLN A 238 -58.19 45.65 101.24
CA GLN A 238 -57.53 46.33 102.41
C GLN A 238 -57.83 47.85 102.50
N GLN A 239 -58.96 48.32 101.93
CA GLN A 239 -59.48 49.68 102.22
C GLN A 239 -60.82 49.63 102.93
#